data_6cc9c31677eb243e0cc822d50dbe13c9
#
_entry.id   6cc9c31677eb243e0cc822d50dbe13c9
#
_cell.length_a   1.000
_cell.length_b   1.000
_cell.length_c   1.000
_cell.angle_alpha   90.00
_cell.angle_beta   90.00
_cell.angle_gamma   90.00
#
_symmetry.space_group_name_H-M   'P 1'
#
loop_
_entity.id
_entity.type
_entity.pdbx_description
1 polymer ?
#
loop_
_entity_poly.entity_id
_entity_poly.type
_entity_poly.pdbx_seq_one_letter_code
_entity_poly.pdbx_strand_id
1 'polypeptide(L)'
;MKTVEVGNNVKVHYVGTLTDGTEFDSSHARGETLAVEVGAPGIIAGFTKALVGMTEGETKTVTLSPEDAYGSRIEDAIQPVPMAAFGPDFEFILGGTIQGNGPQGPFLAKIHALEEEAQRVLLDMNHPLAGEQLTFNIEMVEIAGTTTTTTATDSDYTSLNVAELKAMAKQRGLKGYSTLKKAELIALLDN
;
A
#
# COMPACT_ATOMS: atom_id res chain seq x y z
N MET A 1 -10.51 24.51 -6.77
CA MET A 1 -9.53 23.72 -6.02
C MET A 1 -9.77 22.26 -6.39
N LYS A 2 -8.72 21.50 -6.66
CA LYS A 2 -8.87 20.06 -6.92
C LYS A 2 -9.11 19.36 -5.60
N THR A 3 -10.13 18.51 -5.53
CA THR A 3 -10.41 17.60 -4.42
C THR A 3 -10.00 16.19 -4.77
N VAL A 4 -9.53 15.44 -3.80
CA VAL A 4 -9.14 14.04 -3.97
C VAL A 4 -10.36 13.17 -4.19
N GLU A 5 -10.33 12.37 -5.25
CA GLU A 5 -11.32 11.35 -5.58
C GLU A 5 -10.66 9.97 -5.63
N VAL A 6 -11.47 8.92 -5.55
CA VAL A 6 -10.99 7.54 -5.72
C VAL A 6 -10.36 7.38 -7.10
N GLY A 7 -9.18 6.76 -7.17
CA GLY A 7 -8.39 6.61 -8.39
C GLY A 7 -7.41 7.77 -8.66
N ASN A 8 -7.42 8.84 -7.85
CA ASN A 8 -6.41 9.86 -7.96
C ASN A 8 -5.06 9.36 -7.42
N ASN A 9 -3.97 9.74 -8.09
CA ASN A 9 -2.64 9.65 -7.52
C ASN A 9 -2.36 10.92 -6.73
N VAL A 10 -1.99 10.74 -5.48
CA VAL A 10 -1.69 11.84 -4.58
C VAL A 10 -0.32 11.65 -3.95
N LYS A 11 0.34 12.73 -3.60
CA LYS A 11 1.53 12.74 -2.74
C LYS A 11 1.17 13.37 -1.42
N VAL A 12 1.47 12.66 -0.34
CA VAL A 12 1.16 13.11 1.01
C VAL A 12 2.40 13.00 1.89
N HIS A 13 2.49 13.90 2.85
CA HIS A 13 3.25 13.66 4.06
C HIS A 13 2.31 13.08 5.12
N TYR A 14 2.85 12.20 5.95
CA TYR A 14 2.10 11.67 7.08
C TYR A 14 3.00 11.35 8.25
N VAL A 15 2.39 11.36 9.42
CA VAL A 15 2.95 10.84 10.67
C VAL A 15 1.92 9.90 11.27
N GLY A 16 2.31 8.66 11.50
CA GLY A 16 1.49 7.64 12.15
C GLY A 16 1.90 7.44 13.61
N THR A 17 0.94 7.56 14.52
CA THR A 17 1.15 7.39 15.96
C THR A 17 0.18 6.36 16.54
N LEU A 18 0.63 5.65 17.58
CA LEU A 18 -0.19 4.79 18.41
C LEU A 18 -1.02 5.62 19.40
N THR A 19 -1.91 4.96 20.14
CA THR A 19 -2.75 5.60 21.18
C THR A 19 -1.96 6.22 22.33
N ASP A 20 -0.76 5.73 22.59
CA ASP A 20 0.18 6.26 23.58
C ASP A 20 1.02 7.43 23.08
N GLY A 21 0.82 7.84 21.80
CA GLY A 21 1.57 8.90 21.14
C GLY A 21 2.89 8.46 20.53
N THR A 22 3.23 7.17 20.60
CA THR A 22 4.44 6.63 19.98
C THR A 22 4.32 6.70 18.46
N GLU A 23 5.28 7.38 17.80
CA GLU A 23 5.39 7.37 16.34
C GLU A 23 5.91 6.02 15.87
N PHE A 24 5.15 5.35 15.00
CA PHE A 24 5.54 4.07 14.41
C PHE A 24 5.99 4.20 12.96
N ASP A 25 5.55 5.23 12.27
CA ASP A 25 5.95 5.50 10.89
C ASP A 25 5.76 6.98 10.53
N SER A 26 6.66 7.51 9.69
CA SER A 26 6.62 8.91 9.26
C SER A 26 7.31 9.08 7.91
N SER A 27 6.63 9.76 6.99
CA SER A 27 7.22 10.15 5.71
C SER A 27 8.28 11.24 5.88
N HIS A 28 8.16 12.08 6.91
CA HIS A 28 9.16 13.10 7.23
C HIS A 28 10.49 12.47 7.69
N ALA A 29 10.42 11.40 8.49
CA ALA A 29 11.60 10.66 8.93
C ALA A 29 12.35 10.02 7.75
N ARG A 30 11.63 9.63 6.69
CA ARG A 30 12.21 9.10 5.45
C ARG A 30 12.68 10.19 4.48
N GLY A 31 12.26 11.44 4.67
CA GLY A 31 12.57 12.55 3.78
C GLY A 31 11.87 12.52 2.43
N GLU A 32 10.84 11.70 2.28
CA GLU A 32 10.12 11.47 1.03
C GLU A 32 8.60 11.53 1.24
N THR A 33 7.88 12.09 0.26
CA THR A 33 6.42 11.99 0.24
C THR A 33 5.98 10.58 -0.10
N LEU A 34 4.89 10.14 0.49
CA LEU A 34 4.23 8.90 0.09
C LEU A 34 3.35 9.17 -1.13
N ALA A 35 3.68 8.50 -2.25
CA ALA A 35 2.82 8.49 -3.43
C ALA A 35 1.78 7.38 -3.29
N VAL A 36 0.50 7.73 -3.37
CA VAL A 36 -0.63 6.83 -3.15
C VAL A 36 -1.65 6.98 -4.26
N GLU A 37 -2.09 5.86 -4.81
CA GLU A 37 -3.33 5.80 -5.59
C GLU A 37 -4.50 5.55 -4.64
N VAL A 38 -5.44 6.50 -4.59
CA VAL A 38 -6.57 6.46 -3.65
C VAL A 38 -7.53 5.33 -4.00
N GLY A 39 -7.66 4.36 -3.10
CA GLY A 39 -8.48 3.16 -3.29
C GLY A 39 -7.74 1.96 -3.86
N ALA A 40 -6.42 2.05 -4.12
CA ALA A 40 -5.63 0.90 -4.54
C ALA A 40 -5.51 -0.16 -3.44
N PRO A 41 -5.50 -1.45 -3.81
CA PRO A 41 -5.22 -2.53 -2.87
C PRO A 41 -3.77 -2.42 -2.35
N GLY A 42 -3.56 -2.70 -1.06
CA GLY A 42 -2.24 -2.65 -0.42
C GLY A 42 -1.98 -1.40 0.43
N ILE A 43 -2.87 -0.43 0.41
CA ILE A 43 -2.88 0.71 1.32
C ILE A 43 -4.01 0.52 2.34
N ILE A 44 -3.77 0.91 3.58
CA ILE A 44 -4.78 0.87 4.67
C ILE A 44 -6.07 1.53 4.21
N ALA A 45 -7.19 0.81 4.26
CA ALA A 45 -8.48 1.27 3.74
C ALA A 45 -8.94 2.59 4.40
N GLY A 46 -8.77 2.71 5.71
CA GLY A 46 -9.11 3.93 6.45
C GLY A 46 -8.24 5.12 6.05
N PHE A 47 -6.96 4.88 5.71
CA PHE A 47 -6.05 5.93 5.24
C PHE A 47 -6.53 6.50 3.90
N THR A 48 -6.82 5.64 2.92
CA THR A 48 -7.30 6.08 1.60
C THR A 48 -8.67 6.75 1.67
N LYS A 49 -9.57 6.26 2.53
CA LYS A 49 -10.87 6.93 2.81
C LYS A 49 -10.68 8.34 3.36
N ALA A 50 -9.68 8.53 4.24
CA ALA A 50 -9.40 9.84 4.83
C ALA A 50 -8.89 10.86 3.81
N LEU A 51 -8.19 10.41 2.75
CA LEU A 51 -7.69 11.25 1.67
C LEU A 51 -8.82 11.80 0.79
N VAL A 52 -9.90 11.04 0.61
CA VAL A 52 -11.03 11.47 -0.24
C VAL A 52 -11.62 12.77 0.28
N GLY A 53 -11.79 13.74 -0.62
CA GLY A 53 -12.32 15.07 -0.33
C GLY A 53 -11.29 16.08 0.16
N MET A 54 -10.04 15.67 0.43
CA MET A 54 -8.97 16.60 0.79
C MET A 54 -8.55 17.46 -0.42
N THR A 55 -8.00 18.62 -0.13
CA THR A 55 -7.44 19.57 -1.12
C THR A 55 -5.94 19.71 -0.94
N GLU A 56 -5.23 20.16 -1.99
CA GLU A 56 -3.79 20.45 -1.90
C GLU A 56 -3.50 21.48 -0.79
N GLY A 57 -2.50 21.18 0.05
CA GLY A 57 -2.11 21.98 1.21
C GLY A 57 -2.97 21.75 2.46
N GLU A 58 -3.97 20.86 2.39
CA GLU A 58 -4.81 20.53 3.55
C GLU A 58 -4.11 19.53 4.46
N THR A 59 -4.21 19.76 5.77
CA THR A 59 -3.77 18.82 6.80
C THR A 59 -4.97 18.24 7.52
N LYS A 60 -5.01 16.91 7.68
CA LYS A 60 -6.09 16.19 8.33
C LYS A 60 -5.55 15.16 9.29
N THR A 61 -6.09 15.14 10.50
CA THR A 61 -5.82 14.07 11.47
C THR A 61 -6.99 13.08 11.46
N VAL A 62 -6.67 11.81 11.34
CA VAL A 62 -7.65 10.72 11.34
C VAL A 62 -7.19 9.61 12.27
N THR A 63 -8.12 9.11 13.08
CA THR A 63 -7.89 7.94 13.93
C THR A 63 -8.63 6.75 13.31
N LEU A 64 -7.89 5.69 13.04
CA LEU A 64 -8.38 4.48 12.42
C LEU A 64 -8.54 3.37 13.46
N SER A 65 -9.67 2.69 13.40
CA SER A 65 -9.85 1.44 14.16
C SER A 65 -8.96 0.34 13.59
N PRO A 66 -8.65 -0.70 14.35
CA PRO A 66 -7.88 -1.83 13.85
C PRO A 66 -8.43 -2.42 12.55
N GLU A 67 -9.76 -2.49 12.40
CA GLU A 67 -10.45 -3.03 11.22
C GLU A 67 -10.21 -2.20 9.95
N ASP A 68 -10.09 -0.87 10.09
CA ASP A 68 -9.79 0.05 9.00
C ASP A 68 -8.27 0.22 8.75
N ALA A 69 -7.43 -0.42 9.59
CA ALA A 69 -5.98 -0.37 9.54
C ALA A 69 -5.37 -1.75 9.19
N TYR A 70 -4.66 -2.37 10.12
CA TYR A 70 -4.00 -3.68 9.91
C TYR A 70 -4.84 -4.88 10.35
N GLY A 71 -6.11 -4.67 10.67
CA GLY A 71 -7.03 -5.69 11.15
C GLY A 71 -6.95 -5.91 12.66
N SER A 72 -7.99 -6.59 13.17
CA SER A 72 -8.02 -7.02 14.57
C SER A 72 -6.97 -8.10 14.79
N ARG A 73 -6.46 -8.19 16.01
CA ARG A 73 -5.59 -9.30 16.42
C ARG A 73 -6.38 -10.60 16.41
N ILE A 74 -5.85 -11.61 15.75
CA ILE A 74 -6.45 -12.93 15.61
C ILE A 74 -5.72 -13.89 16.53
N GLU A 75 -6.42 -14.47 17.50
CA GLU A 75 -5.81 -15.43 18.45
C GLU A 75 -5.36 -16.72 17.74
N ASP A 76 -6.10 -17.17 16.73
CA ASP A 76 -5.75 -18.33 15.90
C ASP A 76 -4.46 -18.14 15.07
N ALA A 77 -4.00 -16.90 14.93
CA ALA A 77 -2.71 -16.60 14.32
C ALA A 77 -1.53 -16.79 15.30
N ILE A 78 -1.79 -17.12 16.56
CA ILE A 78 -0.78 -17.52 17.52
C ILE A 78 -0.59 -19.02 17.40
N GLN A 79 0.54 -19.45 16.85
CA GLN A 79 0.78 -20.86 16.56
C GLN A 79 1.88 -21.45 17.45
N PRO A 80 1.67 -22.65 18.01
CA PRO A 80 2.71 -23.36 18.70
C PRO A 80 3.70 -23.99 17.71
N VAL A 81 4.98 -23.65 17.85
CA VAL A 81 6.07 -24.21 17.06
C VAL A 81 7.04 -24.94 18.00
N PRO A 82 7.44 -26.20 17.69
CA PRO A 82 8.42 -26.91 18.51
C PRO A 82 9.75 -26.15 18.58
N MET A 83 10.34 -26.01 19.75
CA MET A 83 11.65 -25.37 19.92
C MET A 83 12.74 -26.08 19.11
N ALA A 84 12.58 -27.37 18.86
CA ALA A 84 13.49 -28.15 18.00
C ALA A 84 13.50 -27.72 16.52
N ALA A 85 12.50 -26.96 16.07
CA ALA A 85 12.49 -26.39 14.72
C ALA A 85 13.47 -25.22 14.54
N PHE A 86 13.98 -24.69 15.65
CA PHE A 86 15.01 -23.66 15.70
C PHE A 86 16.37 -24.33 15.97
N GLY A 87 17.44 -23.70 15.50
CA GLY A 87 18.79 -24.24 15.74
C GLY A 87 19.13 -24.31 17.25
N PRO A 88 20.11 -25.14 17.64
CA PRO A 88 20.47 -25.33 19.04
C PRO A 88 21.00 -24.07 19.74
N ASP A 89 21.49 -23.12 18.97
CA ASP A 89 22.03 -21.84 19.45
C ASP A 89 21.02 -20.68 19.37
N PHE A 90 19.74 -21.00 19.12
CA PHE A 90 18.72 -19.96 18.98
C PHE A 90 18.26 -19.48 20.36
N GLU A 91 18.43 -18.19 20.62
CA GLU A 91 18.00 -17.54 21.86
C GLU A 91 16.56 -17.05 21.74
N PHE A 92 15.66 -17.59 22.55
CA PHE A 92 14.25 -17.19 22.58
C PHE A 92 14.07 -15.99 23.50
N ILE A 93 13.91 -14.81 22.93
CA ILE A 93 13.63 -13.57 23.66
C ILE A 93 12.12 -13.30 23.63
N LEU A 94 11.46 -13.35 24.79
CA LEU A 94 10.02 -13.05 24.88
C LEU A 94 9.72 -11.64 24.35
N GLY A 95 8.75 -11.55 23.44
CA GLY A 95 8.42 -10.30 22.75
C GLY A 95 9.37 -9.95 21.59
N GLY A 96 10.43 -10.70 21.37
CA GLY A 96 11.33 -10.55 20.23
C GLY A 96 10.65 -10.93 18.92
N THR A 97 11.08 -10.31 17.82
CA THR A 97 10.61 -10.62 16.47
C THR A 97 11.58 -11.57 15.79
N ILE A 98 11.06 -12.63 15.22
CA ILE A 98 11.82 -13.60 14.43
C ILE A 98 11.37 -13.56 12.99
N GLN A 99 12.31 -13.81 12.08
CA GLN A 99 12.04 -14.04 10.68
C GLN A 99 12.24 -15.52 10.36
N GLY A 100 11.24 -16.15 9.79
CA GLY A 100 11.27 -17.54 9.36
C GLY A 100 10.87 -17.70 7.90
N ASN A 101 11.12 -18.91 7.38
CA ASN A 101 10.62 -19.32 6.06
C ASN A 101 9.61 -20.44 6.26
N GLY A 102 8.35 -20.14 5.94
CA GLY A 102 7.26 -21.12 5.95
C GLY A 102 6.92 -21.65 4.56
N PRO A 103 5.94 -22.55 4.46
CA PRO A 103 5.47 -23.10 3.19
C PRO A 103 4.94 -22.05 2.20
N GLN A 104 4.53 -20.89 2.71
CA GLN A 104 3.99 -19.76 1.93
C GLN A 104 5.02 -18.64 1.69
N GLY A 105 6.28 -18.85 2.09
CA GLY A 105 7.35 -17.87 1.93
C GLY A 105 7.88 -17.34 3.27
N PRO A 106 8.71 -16.30 3.24
CA PRO A 106 9.26 -15.68 4.44
C PRO A 106 8.15 -15.02 5.26
N PHE A 107 8.20 -15.20 6.57
CA PHE A 107 7.27 -14.58 7.51
C PHE A 107 8.02 -13.92 8.67
N LEU A 108 7.37 -12.93 9.26
CA LEU A 108 7.77 -12.32 10.52
C LEU A 108 6.80 -12.78 11.60
N ALA A 109 7.31 -13.19 12.74
CA ALA A 109 6.49 -13.56 13.89
C ALA A 109 7.10 -12.99 15.17
N LYS A 110 6.25 -12.68 16.15
CA LYS A 110 6.66 -12.24 17.46
C LYS A 110 6.59 -13.41 18.42
N ILE A 111 7.61 -13.59 19.27
CA ILE A 111 7.59 -14.61 20.33
C ILE A 111 6.59 -14.14 21.40
N HIS A 112 5.44 -14.80 21.43
CA HIS A 112 4.34 -14.48 22.35
C HIS A 112 4.53 -15.08 23.71
N ALA A 113 4.89 -16.35 23.77
CA ALA A 113 5.15 -17.08 25.00
C ALA A 113 6.10 -18.26 24.78
N LEU A 114 6.78 -18.69 25.87
CA LEU A 114 7.62 -19.88 25.89
C LEU A 114 6.95 -20.91 26.79
N GLU A 115 6.66 -22.07 26.23
CA GLU A 115 6.13 -23.22 26.99
C GLU A 115 7.22 -24.28 27.09
N GLU A 116 8.13 -24.07 28.05
CA GLU A 116 9.33 -24.90 28.24
C GLU A 116 8.97 -26.36 28.56
N GLU A 117 7.93 -26.60 29.38
CA GLU A 117 7.45 -27.95 29.71
C GLU A 117 6.96 -28.70 28.46
N ALA A 118 6.37 -28.00 27.50
CA ALA A 118 5.88 -28.57 26.24
C ALA A 118 6.93 -28.49 25.12
N GLN A 119 8.14 -27.97 25.40
CA GLN A 119 9.22 -27.75 24.42
C GLN A 119 8.74 -27.02 23.14
N ARG A 120 7.90 -26.01 23.34
CA ARG A 120 7.34 -25.21 22.22
C ARG A 120 7.34 -23.71 22.52
N VAL A 121 7.41 -22.93 21.47
CA VAL A 121 7.26 -21.48 21.49
C VAL A 121 5.96 -21.10 20.81
N LEU A 122 5.21 -20.18 21.39
CA LEU A 122 4.04 -19.60 20.75
C LEU A 122 4.46 -18.41 19.91
N LEU A 123 4.27 -18.52 18.61
CA LEU A 123 4.59 -17.48 17.65
C LEU A 123 3.32 -16.73 17.25
N ASP A 124 3.31 -15.45 17.47
CA ASP A 124 2.26 -14.54 17.03
C ASP A 124 2.57 -14.10 15.60
N MET A 125 1.78 -14.60 14.66
CA MET A 125 1.87 -14.31 13.22
C MET A 125 1.05 -13.07 12.82
N ASN A 126 0.39 -12.41 13.77
CA ASN A 126 -0.33 -11.17 13.51
C ASN A 126 0.64 -10.06 13.04
N HIS A 127 0.12 -9.13 12.28
CA HIS A 127 0.87 -7.91 12.00
C HIS A 127 1.23 -7.22 13.34
N PRO A 128 2.43 -6.64 13.48
CA PRO A 128 2.86 -5.99 14.73
C PRO A 128 1.89 -4.92 15.27
N LEU A 129 1.14 -4.29 14.37
CA LEU A 129 0.14 -3.25 14.67
C LEU A 129 -1.31 -3.77 14.58
N ALA A 130 -1.53 -5.08 14.46
CA ALA A 130 -2.88 -5.66 14.49
C ALA A 130 -3.50 -5.50 15.89
N GLY A 131 -4.75 -5.06 15.92
CA GLY A 131 -5.46 -4.77 17.15
C GLY A 131 -5.19 -3.38 17.74
N GLU A 132 -4.25 -2.62 17.15
CA GLU A 132 -3.93 -1.26 17.60
C GLU A 132 -4.76 -0.22 16.84
N GLN A 133 -5.22 0.78 17.58
CA GLN A 133 -5.82 1.96 16.98
C GLN A 133 -4.71 2.91 16.53
N LEU A 134 -4.77 3.36 15.29
CA LEU A 134 -3.73 4.17 14.67
C LEU A 134 -4.24 5.58 14.40
N THR A 135 -3.45 6.57 14.75
CA THR A 135 -3.73 7.97 14.40
C THR A 135 -2.75 8.44 13.34
N PHE A 136 -3.28 8.94 12.23
CA PHE A 136 -2.49 9.53 11.15
C PHE A 136 -2.74 11.03 11.07
N ASN A 137 -1.67 11.80 11.09
CA ASN A 137 -1.67 13.19 10.67
C ASN A 137 -1.20 13.22 9.22
N ILE A 138 -2.05 13.67 8.31
CA ILE A 138 -1.83 13.60 6.86
C ILE A 138 -1.83 15.02 6.30
N GLU A 139 -0.79 15.37 5.57
CA GLU A 139 -0.68 16.62 4.83
C GLU A 139 -0.72 16.32 3.33
N MET A 140 -1.66 16.90 2.62
CA MET A 140 -1.80 16.76 1.17
C MET A 140 -0.82 17.67 0.45
N VAL A 141 0.18 17.09 -0.22
CA VAL A 141 1.22 17.86 -0.94
C VAL A 141 0.82 18.12 -2.38
N GLU A 142 0.35 17.09 -3.08
CA GLU A 142 0.05 17.18 -4.51
C GLU A 142 -1.09 16.21 -4.88
N ILE A 143 -2.02 16.69 -5.68
CA ILE A 143 -3.05 15.86 -6.30
C ILE A 143 -2.70 15.74 -7.79
N ALA A 144 -1.95 14.70 -8.15
CA ALA A 144 -1.84 14.29 -9.54
C ALA A 144 -3.19 13.71 -9.96
N GLY A 145 -3.69 14.10 -11.13
CA GLY A 145 -4.96 13.55 -11.65
C GLY A 145 -4.93 12.02 -11.70
N THR A 146 -6.09 11.41 -11.84
CA THR A 146 -6.21 9.96 -12.06
C THR A 146 -5.18 9.50 -13.06
N THR A 147 -4.35 8.50 -12.72
CA THR A 147 -3.86 7.60 -13.75
C THR A 147 -5.08 6.81 -14.20
N THR A 148 -5.88 7.44 -15.02
CA THR A 148 -6.83 6.69 -15.80
C THR A 148 -5.98 5.72 -16.60
N THR A 149 -6.07 4.42 -16.30
CA THR A 149 -6.05 3.44 -17.37
C THR A 149 -7.23 3.90 -18.22
N THR A 150 -6.94 4.86 -19.09
CA THR A 150 -7.92 5.43 -19.99
C THR A 150 -8.30 4.29 -20.94
N THR A 151 -9.48 3.71 -20.70
CA THR A 151 -10.35 3.52 -21.85
C THR A 151 -10.52 4.92 -22.38
N ALA A 152 -9.62 5.34 -23.26
CA ALA A 152 -9.63 6.63 -23.90
C ALA A 152 -10.90 6.71 -24.74
N THR A 153 -11.87 7.42 -24.22
CA THR A 153 -12.92 8.04 -25.00
C THR A 153 -12.52 9.50 -25.15
N ASP A 154 -12.00 9.76 -26.33
CA ASP A 154 -11.95 11.05 -27.01
C ASP A 154 -11.01 12.15 -26.48
N SER A 155 -10.07 12.54 -27.37
CA SER A 155 -9.53 13.89 -27.55
C SER A 155 -8.33 14.32 -26.70
N ASP A 156 -7.17 13.66 -26.81
CA ASP A 156 -5.91 14.41 -26.93
C ASP A 156 -4.72 13.53 -27.39
N TYR A 157 -4.89 12.82 -28.50
CA TYR A 157 -3.80 12.07 -29.14
C TYR A 157 -2.68 13.00 -29.66
N THR A 158 -2.92 14.31 -29.66
CA THR A 158 -1.95 15.30 -30.14
C THR A 158 -0.76 15.46 -29.18
N SER A 159 -0.94 15.18 -27.90
CA SER A 159 0.11 15.25 -26.88
C SER A 159 0.99 13.99 -26.83
N LEU A 160 0.50 12.85 -27.34
CA LEU A 160 1.20 11.57 -27.29
C LEU A 160 2.29 11.48 -28.38
N ASN A 161 3.36 10.73 -28.06
CA ASN A 161 4.39 10.43 -29.05
C ASN A 161 3.99 9.24 -29.95
N VAL A 162 4.72 9.05 -31.06
CA VAL A 162 4.41 8.00 -32.06
C VAL A 162 4.47 6.59 -31.46
N ALA A 163 5.34 6.35 -30.48
CA ALA A 163 5.48 5.04 -29.86
C ALA A 163 4.25 4.70 -28.98
N GLU A 164 3.74 5.69 -28.25
CA GLU A 164 2.53 5.56 -27.42
C GLU A 164 1.28 5.36 -28.29
N LEU A 165 1.14 6.12 -29.36
CA LEU A 165 0.05 5.95 -30.33
C LEU A 165 0.05 4.55 -30.97
N LYS A 166 1.22 4.03 -31.33
CA LYS A 166 1.35 2.66 -31.83
C LYS A 166 1.01 1.60 -30.81
N ALA A 167 1.38 1.79 -29.54
CA ALA A 167 1.02 0.89 -28.45
C ALA A 167 -0.51 0.86 -28.26
N MET A 168 -1.18 2.01 -28.31
CA MET A 168 -2.64 2.10 -28.22
C MET A 168 -3.34 1.41 -29.41
N ALA A 169 -2.87 1.64 -30.63
CA ALA A 169 -3.41 0.98 -31.81
C ALA A 169 -3.28 -0.55 -31.74
N LYS A 170 -2.15 -1.03 -31.20
CA LYS A 170 -1.93 -2.46 -30.91
C LYS A 170 -2.93 -2.99 -29.88
N GLN A 171 -3.14 -2.26 -28.79
CA GLN A 171 -4.06 -2.65 -27.70
C GLN A 171 -5.52 -2.72 -28.17
N ARG A 172 -5.92 -1.81 -29.08
CA ARG A 172 -7.25 -1.83 -29.71
C ARG A 172 -7.38 -2.84 -30.87
N GLY A 173 -6.33 -3.62 -31.15
CA GLY A 173 -6.35 -4.65 -32.21
C GLY A 173 -6.38 -4.09 -33.63
N LEU A 174 -6.05 -2.81 -33.81
CA LEU A 174 -6.03 -2.17 -35.12
C LEU A 174 -4.88 -2.72 -35.97
N LYS A 175 -5.07 -2.83 -37.27
CA LYS A 175 -4.06 -3.33 -38.20
C LYS A 175 -3.43 -2.18 -39.00
N GLY A 176 -2.17 -2.36 -39.43
CA GLY A 176 -1.49 -1.40 -40.28
C GLY A 176 -0.84 -0.20 -39.60
N TYR A 177 -0.91 -0.10 -38.26
CA TYR A 177 -0.40 1.03 -37.49
C TYR A 177 1.14 1.17 -37.48
N SER A 178 1.87 0.11 -37.83
CA SER A 178 3.35 0.07 -37.67
C SER A 178 4.10 1.04 -38.57
N THR A 179 3.55 1.38 -39.73
CA THR A 179 4.14 2.25 -40.74
C THR A 179 3.58 3.67 -40.75
N LEU A 180 2.51 3.92 -39.98
CA LEU A 180 1.83 5.20 -39.97
C LEU A 180 2.61 6.29 -39.22
N LYS A 181 2.48 7.53 -39.68
CA LYS A 181 3.00 8.73 -39.01
C LYS A 181 2.04 9.19 -37.90
N LYS A 182 2.48 10.12 -37.05
CA LYS A 182 1.72 10.60 -35.90
C LYS A 182 0.29 11.03 -36.26
N ALA A 183 0.11 11.82 -37.28
CA ALA A 183 -1.20 12.31 -37.71
C ALA A 183 -2.14 11.21 -38.22
N GLU A 184 -1.56 10.20 -38.91
CA GLU A 184 -2.30 9.04 -39.43
C GLU A 184 -2.70 8.08 -38.31
N LEU A 185 -1.85 7.94 -37.28
CA LEU A 185 -2.13 7.16 -36.08
C LEU A 185 -3.26 7.78 -35.25
N ILE A 186 -3.27 9.11 -35.14
CA ILE A 186 -4.35 9.86 -34.50
C ILE A 186 -5.66 9.60 -35.23
N ALA A 187 -5.68 9.80 -36.55
CA ALA A 187 -6.88 9.55 -37.35
C ALA A 187 -7.37 8.09 -37.31
N LEU A 188 -6.44 7.13 -37.16
CA LEU A 188 -6.78 5.72 -37.03
C LEU A 188 -7.36 5.38 -35.62
N LEU A 189 -6.99 6.12 -34.59
CA LEU A 189 -7.48 5.95 -33.21
C LEU A 189 -8.79 6.70 -32.94
N ASP A 190 -9.08 7.72 -33.76
CA ASP A 190 -10.30 8.54 -33.71
C ASP A 190 -11.50 7.90 -34.43
N ASN A 191 -11.31 6.78 -35.16
CA ASN A 191 -12.33 6.14 -35.97
C ASN A 191 -12.75 4.79 -35.34
#